data_1c126e2c1fba35b82c6ad4de455c5b6c
#
_entry.id   1c126e2c1fba35b82c6ad4de455c5b6c
#
_cell.length_a   1.000
_cell.length_b   1.000
_cell.length_c   1.000
_cell.angle_alpha   90.00
_cell.angle_beta   90.00
_cell.angle_gamma   90.00
#
_symmetry.space_group_name_H-M   'P 1'
#
loop_
_entity.id
_entity.type
_entity.pdbx_description
1 polymer ?
#
loop_
_entity_poly.entity_id
_entity_poly.type
_entity_poly.pdbx_seq_one_letter_code
_entity_poly.pdbx_strand_id
1 'polypeptide(L)'
;MKSHKHIALLASLLGTLAVAPAGRGLAAQSEARSSFEFASGLPAYDQAYQKARQVIAADVKDGKFLAGQNWAQVWTRDTSYSVELACALLHPDVSKTTLLGLTQSVAGIGECWFQDKCGHFAGWPNLTDAIVGASGAWALYLTTGDQDLVRPIYERTVRSLKRAERDAYDPQTGLFRGCASFMESNSGYPGKYAMKGDMIARTCALSTCLLYYRGYVVAAEAGALLGEDVRPLREKAARLKEAINTRLWLPEKGYYAYFLDETGALNPRMEGLGEAFAILTGVADAKRARQILRSTPTTDWGFPCLWPQFEEWRDYNRDFAHYYHNGMIWPFVQGYWAWAASELGDAQVFGRELDAAVKLSEKNDTFMELYRPEDGKPDGSPRQLWSASGFLSMVYHGLFGMAFEADDVRFAPVVPARFQELTLSNVQYRDAQLHIVIKGAGTRVRQFKLDGKAQRKPFFQASNKGSHEIEILMR
;
A
#
# COMPACT_ATOMS: atom_id res chain seq x y z
N MET A 1 10.90 44.96 71.76
CA MET A 1 12.38 44.98 71.99
C MET A 1 12.97 44.06 70.89
N LYS A 2 13.66 44.71 69.99
CA LYS A 2 15.01 44.41 69.41
C LYS A 2 15.29 42.93 69.14
N SER A 3 15.83 42.40 68.04
CA SER A 3 16.70 43.04 67.03
C SER A 3 17.12 41.99 65.93
N HIS A 4 17.34 42.54 64.75
CA HIS A 4 18.38 42.20 63.73
C HIS A 4 18.44 40.84 63.07
N LYS A 5 18.08 40.76 61.76
CA LYS A 5 18.91 40.83 60.52
C LYS A 5 20.06 39.79 60.45
N HIS A 6 19.95 38.91 59.46
CA HIS A 6 21.09 38.73 58.56
C HIS A 6 20.54 38.28 57.17
N ILE A 7 20.90 39.05 56.17
CA ILE A 7 20.71 38.83 54.75
C ILE A 7 21.94 37.99 54.26
N ALA A 8 21.68 36.89 53.56
CA ALA A 8 22.71 36.26 52.78
C ALA A 8 22.24 36.20 51.31
N LEU A 9 22.99 36.91 50.48
CA LEU A 9 22.89 36.92 49.00
C LEU A 9 23.28 35.56 48.47
N LEU A 10 22.38 34.93 47.70
CA LEU A 10 22.75 33.84 46.79
C LEU A 10 22.54 34.34 45.34
N ALA A 11 23.66 34.46 44.63
CA ALA A 11 23.70 34.82 43.22
C ALA A 11 23.12 33.71 42.38
N SER A 12 22.08 34.06 41.57
CA SER A 12 21.50 33.19 40.57
C SER A 12 22.40 33.12 39.34
N LEU A 13 22.96 31.94 39.06
CA LEU A 13 23.48 31.57 37.73
C LEU A 13 22.31 31.17 36.85
N LEU A 14 21.81 32.10 36.02
CA LEU A 14 20.97 31.82 34.90
C LEU A 14 21.79 31.23 33.75
N GLY A 15 21.85 29.91 33.68
CA GLY A 15 22.27 29.21 32.49
C GLY A 15 21.21 29.30 31.43
N THR A 16 21.44 30.11 30.39
CA THR A 16 20.63 30.13 29.17
C THR A 16 20.83 28.80 28.43
N LEU A 17 19.87 27.90 28.60
CA LEU A 17 19.69 26.77 27.70
C LEU A 17 19.22 27.33 26.33
N ALA A 18 20.11 27.37 25.36
CA ALA A 18 19.77 27.64 23.96
C ALA A 18 18.90 26.48 23.46
N VAL A 19 17.60 26.68 23.39
CA VAL A 19 16.68 25.81 22.66
C VAL A 19 17.01 25.98 21.18
N ALA A 20 17.68 25.00 20.59
CA ALA A 20 17.86 24.97 19.14
C ALA A 20 16.49 24.90 18.47
N PRO A 21 16.22 25.69 17.41
CA PRO A 21 14.94 25.68 16.76
C PRO A 21 14.72 24.37 16.01
N ALA A 22 13.80 23.54 16.50
CA ALA A 22 13.37 22.28 15.87
C ALA A 22 12.83 22.47 14.42
N GLY A 23 12.55 23.69 14.00
CA GLY A 23 12.01 23.98 12.68
C GLY A 23 12.99 23.92 11.52
N ARG A 24 14.31 24.04 11.75
CA ARG A 24 15.31 23.96 10.66
C ARG A 24 15.60 22.54 10.18
N GLY A 25 15.44 21.55 11.02
CA GLY A 25 15.64 20.14 10.65
C GLY A 25 14.52 19.60 9.75
N LEU A 26 13.28 19.96 10.02
CA LEU A 26 12.11 19.52 9.24
C LEU A 26 12.07 20.16 7.84
N ALA A 27 12.40 21.44 7.71
CA ALA A 27 12.47 22.12 6.42
C ALA A 27 13.58 21.55 5.52
N ALA A 28 14.78 21.30 6.06
CA ALA A 28 15.89 20.72 5.33
C ALA A 28 15.65 19.27 4.91
N GLN A 29 14.94 18.46 5.73
CA GLN A 29 14.53 17.11 5.36
C GLN A 29 13.43 17.11 4.29
N SER A 30 12.50 18.07 4.33
CA SER A 30 11.48 18.26 3.29
C SER A 30 12.09 18.66 1.94
N GLU A 31 13.09 19.54 1.94
CA GLU A 31 13.81 19.94 0.72
C GLU A 31 14.67 18.79 0.17
N ALA A 32 15.35 18.00 1.01
CA ALA A 32 16.13 16.85 0.56
C ALA A 32 15.26 15.77 -0.09
N ARG A 33 14.03 15.56 0.41
CA ARG A 33 13.08 14.57 -0.14
C ARG A 33 12.36 15.07 -1.41
N SER A 34 12.23 16.38 -1.60
CA SER A 34 11.75 16.94 -2.87
C SER A 34 12.73 16.73 -4.03
N SER A 35 13.95 16.29 -3.75
CA SER A 35 15.04 16.11 -4.72
C SER A 35 15.22 14.68 -5.26
N PHE A 36 14.31 13.74 -4.95
CA PHE A 36 14.37 12.40 -5.56
C PHE A 36 14.31 12.52 -7.08
N GLU A 37 15.27 11.91 -7.75
CA GLU A 37 15.38 11.95 -9.21
C GLU A 37 15.40 10.54 -9.77
N PHE A 38 14.57 10.29 -10.76
CA PHE A 38 14.54 9.05 -11.53
C PHE A 38 14.94 9.37 -12.97
N ALA A 39 15.84 8.56 -13.51
CA ALA A 39 16.19 8.58 -14.90
C ALA A 39 16.25 7.16 -15.47
N SER A 40 15.54 6.94 -16.55
CA SER A 40 15.47 5.66 -17.26
C SER A 40 16.14 5.69 -18.64
N GLY A 41 16.53 6.87 -19.10
CA GLY A 41 16.97 7.09 -20.47
C GLY A 41 15.82 7.07 -21.49
N LEU A 42 14.58 6.94 -21.04
CA LEU A 42 13.37 6.91 -21.87
C LEU A 42 12.42 8.04 -21.43
N PRO A 43 12.29 9.12 -22.21
CA PRO A 43 11.57 10.33 -21.79
C PRO A 43 10.14 10.10 -21.29
N ALA A 44 9.39 9.15 -21.87
CA ALA A 44 8.02 8.84 -21.47
C ALA A 44 7.92 8.37 -20.02
N TYR A 45 8.85 7.52 -19.58
CA TYR A 45 8.90 7.00 -18.20
C TYR A 45 9.36 8.06 -17.21
N ASP A 46 10.36 8.86 -17.61
CA ASP A 46 10.87 9.95 -16.78
C ASP A 46 9.78 11.02 -16.56
N GLN A 47 9.03 11.37 -17.61
CA GLN A 47 7.88 12.28 -17.52
C GLN A 47 6.75 11.72 -16.68
N ALA A 48 6.38 10.43 -16.85
CA ALA A 48 5.37 9.78 -16.03
C ALA A 48 5.75 9.80 -14.54
N TYR A 49 7.04 9.58 -14.22
CA TYR A 49 7.55 9.68 -12.85
C TYR A 49 7.37 11.07 -12.26
N GLN A 50 7.78 12.11 -13.00
CA GLN A 50 7.62 13.50 -12.54
C GLN A 50 6.14 13.88 -12.38
N LYS A 51 5.30 13.46 -13.31
CA LYS A 51 3.86 13.68 -13.27
C LYS A 51 3.20 13.02 -12.03
N ALA A 52 3.56 11.77 -11.73
CA ALA A 52 3.06 11.09 -10.55
C ALA A 52 3.44 11.82 -9.25
N ARG A 53 4.67 12.32 -9.15
CA ARG A 53 5.11 13.13 -8.01
C ARG A 53 4.33 14.44 -7.88
N GLN A 54 4.05 15.11 -9.00
CA GLN A 54 3.27 16.34 -9.04
C GLN A 54 1.82 16.09 -8.59
N VAL A 55 1.22 14.97 -9.00
CA VAL A 55 -0.13 14.56 -8.55
C VAL A 55 -0.15 14.37 -7.03
N ILE A 56 0.81 13.62 -6.47
CA ILE A 56 0.88 13.42 -5.01
C ILE A 56 1.06 14.74 -4.28
N ALA A 57 1.98 15.59 -4.75
CA ALA A 57 2.22 16.90 -4.13
C ALA A 57 0.98 17.80 -4.14
N ALA A 58 0.19 17.76 -5.22
CA ALA A 58 -1.04 18.52 -5.36
C ALA A 58 -2.21 17.98 -4.48
N ASP A 59 -2.12 16.73 -4.04
CA ASP A 59 -3.09 16.10 -3.12
C ASP A 59 -2.65 16.21 -1.65
N VAL A 60 -1.58 16.98 -1.34
CA VAL A 60 -1.21 17.34 0.03
C VAL A 60 -1.83 18.69 0.38
N LYS A 61 -2.62 18.72 1.45
CA LYS A 61 -3.21 19.96 2.00
C LYS A 61 -3.13 19.95 3.52
N ASP A 62 -2.69 21.04 4.10
CA ASP A 62 -2.57 21.22 5.56
C ASP A 62 -1.78 20.07 6.23
N GLY A 63 -0.74 19.57 5.56
CA GLY A 63 0.11 18.47 6.04
C GLY A 63 -0.56 17.10 6.01
N LYS A 64 -1.65 16.92 5.26
CA LYS A 64 -2.39 15.66 5.12
C LYS A 64 -2.63 15.33 3.65
N PHE A 65 -2.76 14.04 3.35
CA PHE A 65 -3.18 13.57 2.05
C PHE A 65 -4.69 13.72 1.86
N LEU A 66 -5.08 14.24 0.70
CA LEU A 66 -6.45 14.13 0.16
C LEU A 66 -6.50 12.98 -0.84
N ALA A 67 -7.66 12.34 -1.00
CA ALA A 67 -7.81 11.22 -1.91
C ALA A 67 -7.62 11.61 -3.38
N GLY A 68 -8.11 12.79 -3.76
CA GLY A 68 -7.97 13.29 -5.13
C GLY A 68 -8.66 14.63 -5.36
N GLN A 69 -8.61 15.11 -6.59
CA GLN A 69 -9.16 16.42 -6.95
C GLN A 69 -10.68 16.53 -6.68
N ASN A 70 -11.44 15.51 -7.07
CA ASN A 70 -12.89 15.47 -6.84
C ASN A 70 -13.24 14.95 -5.44
N TRP A 71 -12.26 14.35 -4.75
CA TRP A 71 -12.39 13.74 -3.44
C TRP A 71 -11.46 14.47 -2.45
N ALA A 72 -11.76 15.75 -2.19
CA ALA A 72 -10.96 16.62 -1.32
C ALA A 72 -11.12 16.26 0.17
N GLN A 73 -10.97 14.99 0.50
CA GLN A 73 -11.15 14.40 1.82
C GLN A 73 -9.99 13.44 2.13
N VAL A 74 -9.73 13.27 3.42
CA VAL A 74 -8.81 12.23 3.89
C VAL A 74 -9.61 10.93 3.99
N TRP A 75 -9.22 9.92 3.22
CA TRP A 75 -9.82 8.60 3.29
C TRP A 75 -8.81 7.55 3.74
N THR A 76 -9.29 6.59 4.52
CA THR A 76 -8.45 5.56 5.15
C THR A 76 -7.77 4.67 4.11
N ARG A 77 -8.52 4.19 3.12
CA ARG A 77 -8.00 3.33 2.06
C ARG A 77 -6.98 4.06 1.19
N ASP A 78 -7.38 5.21 0.65
CA ASP A 78 -6.54 6.01 -0.25
C ASP A 78 -5.21 6.37 0.41
N THR A 79 -5.25 6.82 1.67
CA THR A 79 -4.05 7.12 2.45
C THR A 79 -3.20 5.87 2.66
N SER A 80 -3.80 4.78 3.17
CA SER A 80 -3.05 3.60 3.59
C SER A 80 -2.37 2.88 2.43
N TYR A 81 -3.08 2.71 1.31
CA TYR A 81 -2.51 2.13 0.10
C TYR A 81 -1.44 3.04 -0.53
N SER A 82 -1.68 4.35 -0.58
CA SER A 82 -0.68 5.28 -1.10
C SER A 82 0.60 5.32 -0.27
N VAL A 83 0.47 5.24 1.05
CA VAL A 83 1.63 5.17 1.95
C VAL A 83 2.43 3.90 1.69
N GLU A 84 1.78 2.76 1.59
CA GLU A 84 2.45 1.48 1.30
C GLU A 84 3.10 1.46 -0.08
N LEU A 85 2.41 1.97 -1.11
CA LEU A 85 2.88 1.94 -2.49
C LEU A 85 4.06 2.90 -2.76
N ALA A 86 4.07 4.10 -2.13
CA ALA A 86 5.09 5.10 -2.44
C ALA A 86 5.29 6.17 -1.35
N CYS A 87 4.23 6.62 -0.67
CA CYS A 87 4.29 7.84 0.11
C CYS A 87 5.07 7.68 1.43
N ALA A 88 5.24 6.46 1.96
CA ALA A 88 6.15 6.20 3.08
C ALA A 88 7.57 6.65 2.77
N LEU A 89 8.01 6.48 1.53
CA LEU A 89 9.34 6.87 1.08
C LEU A 89 9.40 8.36 0.72
N LEU A 90 8.39 8.87 0.00
CA LEU A 90 8.41 10.24 -0.55
C LEU A 90 7.97 11.32 0.44
N HIS A 91 6.95 11.05 1.24
CA HIS A 91 6.30 12.02 2.13
C HIS A 91 6.03 11.42 3.52
N PRO A 92 7.06 10.93 4.25
CA PRO A 92 6.85 10.22 5.51
C PRO A 92 6.19 11.08 6.60
N ASP A 93 6.47 12.38 6.66
CA ASP A 93 5.88 13.27 7.68
C ASP A 93 4.37 13.46 7.42
N VAL A 94 3.99 13.66 6.14
CA VAL A 94 2.57 13.73 5.72
C VAL A 94 1.90 12.37 5.95
N SER A 95 2.60 11.27 5.63
CA SER A 95 2.14 9.91 5.89
C SER A 95 1.88 9.67 7.37
N LYS A 96 2.82 10.03 8.25
CA LYS A 96 2.68 9.92 9.71
C LYS A 96 1.49 10.73 10.22
N THR A 97 1.43 12.00 9.84
CA THR A 97 0.36 12.91 10.28
C THR A 97 -1.02 12.40 9.84
N THR A 98 -1.14 11.96 8.58
CA THR A 98 -2.42 11.51 8.05
C THR A 98 -2.84 10.19 8.68
N LEU A 99 -1.97 9.16 8.70
CA LEU A 99 -2.28 7.84 9.24
C LEU A 99 -2.61 7.87 10.73
N LEU A 100 -1.84 8.60 11.54
CA LEU A 100 -2.10 8.69 12.98
C LEU A 100 -3.40 9.42 13.32
N GLY A 101 -3.89 10.26 12.39
CA GLY A 101 -5.21 10.89 12.49
C GLY A 101 -6.38 9.98 12.09
N LEU A 102 -6.13 8.84 11.44
CA LEU A 102 -7.16 7.90 10.96
C LEU A 102 -7.52 6.87 12.03
N THR A 103 -8.14 7.36 13.11
CA THR A 103 -8.54 6.52 14.24
C THR A 103 -9.94 6.86 14.71
N GLN A 104 -10.57 5.90 15.39
CA GLN A 104 -11.84 6.07 16.08
C GLN A 104 -11.83 5.36 17.43
N SER A 105 -12.45 5.98 18.43
CA SER A 105 -12.68 5.35 19.72
C SER A 105 -13.89 4.42 19.64
N VAL A 106 -13.70 3.16 20.02
CA VAL A 106 -14.75 2.14 20.07
C VAL A 106 -15.00 1.78 21.53
N ALA A 107 -16.26 1.90 21.98
CA ALA A 107 -16.65 1.63 23.37
C ALA A 107 -16.25 0.20 23.79
N GLY A 108 -15.61 0.05 24.94
CA GLY A 108 -15.14 -1.21 25.49
C GLY A 108 -13.91 -1.82 24.78
N ILE A 109 -13.36 -1.17 23.73
CA ILE A 109 -12.19 -1.65 22.98
C ILE A 109 -11.06 -0.62 23.00
N GLY A 110 -11.38 0.67 22.82
CA GLY A 110 -10.42 1.77 22.74
C GLY A 110 -10.20 2.28 21.31
N GLU A 111 -9.06 2.92 21.06
CA GLU A 111 -8.72 3.51 19.77
C GLU A 111 -8.36 2.44 18.75
N CYS A 112 -9.15 2.38 17.67
CA CYS A 112 -8.98 1.49 16.52
C CYS A 112 -8.61 2.29 15.28
N TRP A 113 -8.13 1.61 14.22
CA TRP A 113 -8.05 2.19 12.90
C TRP A 113 -9.44 2.65 12.45
N PHE A 114 -9.44 3.73 11.66
CA PHE A 114 -10.69 4.33 11.20
C PHE A 114 -11.31 3.51 10.08
N GLN A 115 -12.64 3.51 10.06
CA GLN A 115 -13.43 3.03 8.94
C GLN A 115 -14.20 4.21 8.36
N ASP A 116 -13.93 4.52 7.12
CA ASP A 116 -14.59 5.63 6.41
C ASP A 116 -16.11 5.40 6.30
N LYS A 117 -16.81 6.51 6.22
CA LYS A 117 -18.21 6.54 5.83
C LYS A 117 -18.26 7.03 4.39
N CYS A 118 -18.34 6.13 3.44
CA CYS A 118 -18.50 6.47 2.04
C CYS A 118 -19.71 5.79 1.43
N GLY A 119 -20.55 6.59 0.76
CA GLY A 119 -21.72 6.12 0.04
C GLY A 119 -22.76 5.38 0.89
N HIS A 120 -23.50 4.52 0.23
CA HIS A 120 -24.59 3.74 0.84
C HIS A 120 -24.13 2.55 1.68
N PHE A 121 -22.87 2.17 1.55
CA PHE A 121 -22.26 1.05 2.28
C PHE A 121 -21.44 1.50 3.47
N ALA A 122 -21.62 2.76 3.86
CA ALA A 122 -20.92 3.35 4.98
C ALA A 122 -21.33 2.71 6.30
N GLY A 123 -20.35 2.38 7.07
CA GLY A 123 -20.57 1.92 8.43
C GLY A 123 -20.12 0.48 8.67
N TRP A 124 -19.88 0.19 9.92
CA TRP A 124 -19.44 -1.10 10.41
C TRP A 124 -20.60 -2.11 10.48
N PRO A 125 -20.42 -3.37 10.05
CA PRO A 125 -19.21 -3.99 9.48
C PRO A 125 -19.19 -4.05 7.94
N ASN A 126 -19.91 -3.20 7.23
CA ASN A 126 -19.99 -3.21 5.76
C ASN A 126 -18.65 -2.96 5.10
N LEU A 127 -17.88 -2.06 5.65
CA LEU A 127 -16.50 -1.81 5.25
C LEU A 127 -15.54 -2.43 6.25
N THR A 128 -14.45 -2.97 5.76
CA THR A 128 -13.44 -3.64 6.57
C THR A 128 -12.07 -2.96 6.53
N ASP A 129 -11.98 -1.78 5.97
CA ASP A 129 -10.77 -0.93 5.95
C ASP A 129 -10.39 -0.38 7.32
N ALA A 130 -11.14 -0.69 8.37
CA ALA A 130 -10.70 -0.47 9.76
C ALA A 130 -9.42 -1.25 10.14
N ILE A 131 -8.84 -1.99 9.22
CA ILE A 131 -7.57 -2.71 9.40
C ILE A 131 -6.47 -2.23 8.42
N VAL A 132 -6.82 -1.63 7.29
CA VAL A 132 -5.86 -1.26 6.24
C VAL A 132 -4.80 -0.27 6.72
N GLY A 133 -5.13 0.60 7.69
CA GLY A 133 -4.20 1.51 8.34
C GLY A 133 -2.96 0.82 8.93
N ALA A 134 -3.10 -0.44 9.35
CA ALA A 134 -1.98 -1.24 9.85
C ALA A 134 -0.89 -1.45 8.77
N SER A 135 -1.30 -1.74 7.52
CA SER A 135 -0.35 -1.96 6.42
C SER A 135 0.42 -0.69 6.06
N GLY A 136 -0.29 0.43 5.89
CA GLY A 136 0.36 1.71 5.58
C GLY A 136 1.30 2.18 6.70
N ALA A 137 0.87 2.07 7.97
CA ALA A 137 1.69 2.46 9.10
C ALA A 137 2.92 1.55 9.28
N TRP A 138 2.79 0.26 9.01
CA TRP A 138 3.92 -0.67 9.03
C TRP A 138 4.93 -0.36 7.91
N ALA A 139 4.46 -0.10 6.69
CA ALA A 139 5.33 0.34 5.59
C ALA A 139 6.08 1.63 5.94
N LEU A 140 5.42 2.58 6.60
CA LEU A 140 6.06 3.80 7.07
C LEU A 140 7.16 3.50 8.12
N TYR A 141 6.89 2.63 9.09
CA TYR A 141 7.90 2.19 10.05
C TYR A 141 9.11 1.53 9.38
N LEU A 142 8.88 0.59 8.46
CA LEU A 142 9.96 -0.10 7.76
C LEU A 142 10.85 0.87 6.98
N THR A 143 10.25 1.88 6.36
CA THR A 143 10.96 2.88 5.56
C THR A 143 11.71 3.90 6.41
N THR A 144 11.12 4.36 7.52
CA THR A 144 11.68 5.45 8.34
C THR A 144 12.48 4.99 9.56
N GLY A 145 12.18 3.80 10.08
CA GLY A 145 12.72 3.31 11.35
C GLY A 145 12.20 4.05 12.59
N ASP A 146 11.12 4.85 12.45
CA ASP A 146 10.57 5.66 13.52
C ASP A 146 9.95 4.78 14.62
N GLN A 147 10.65 4.65 15.73
CA GLN A 147 10.26 3.80 16.86
C GLN A 147 8.96 4.26 17.55
N ASP A 148 8.61 5.54 17.44
CA ASP A 148 7.38 6.07 18.01
C ASP A 148 6.12 5.52 17.32
N LEU A 149 6.26 4.96 16.13
CA LEU A 149 5.17 4.31 15.40
C LEU A 149 4.84 2.91 15.91
N VAL A 150 5.81 2.17 16.48
CA VAL A 150 5.67 0.74 16.78
C VAL A 150 4.51 0.47 17.74
N ARG A 151 4.46 1.19 18.86
CA ARG A 151 3.40 1.00 19.87
C ARG A 151 2.01 1.37 19.34
N PRO A 152 1.79 2.54 18.72
CA PRO A 152 0.50 2.86 18.09
C PRO A 152 0.06 1.84 17.04
N ILE A 153 0.97 1.34 16.20
CA ILE A 153 0.68 0.30 15.21
C ILE A 153 0.18 -0.96 15.91
N TYR A 154 0.92 -1.46 16.88
CA TYR A 154 0.54 -2.66 17.63
C TYR A 154 -0.82 -2.54 18.31
N GLU A 155 -0.99 -1.51 19.15
CA GLU A 155 -2.19 -1.35 19.95
C GLU A 155 -3.45 -1.14 19.11
N ARG A 156 -3.39 -0.25 18.12
CA ARG A 156 -4.52 0.02 17.22
C ARG A 156 -4.89 -1.20 16.39
N THR A 157 -3.89 -1.90 15.87
CA THR A 157 -4.12 -3.11 15.07
C THR A 157 -4.74 -4.21 15.93
N VAL A 158 -4.22 -4.48 17.13
CA VAL A 158 -4.79 -5.47 18.04
C VAL A 158 -6.23 -5.12 18.42
N ARG A 159 -6.54 -3.84 18.69
CA ARG A 159 -7.90 -3.39 19.01
C ARG A 159 -8.84 -3.53 17.80
N SER A 160 -8.39 -3.18 16.61
CA SER A 160 -9.15 -3.37 15.37
C SER A 160 -9.44 -4.85 15.11
N LEU A 161 -8.45 -5.72 15.30
CA LEU A 161 -8.62 -7.17 15.19
C LEU A 161 -9.64 -7.70 16.22
N LYS A 162 -9.57 -7.28 17.49
CA LYS A 162 -10.55 -7.66 18.52
C LYS A 162 -11.97 -7.23 18.16
N ARG A 163 -12.13 -6.02 17.60
CA ARG A 163 -13.42 -5.54 17.12
C ARG A 163 -13.95 -6.42 16.00
N ALA A 164 -13.12 -6.73 15.00
CA ALA A 164 -13.50 -7.54 13.86
C ALA A 164 -13.79 -9.01 14.26
N GLU A 165 -13.02 -9.58 15.20
CA GLU A 165 -13.27 -10.91 15.74
C GLU A 165 -14.65 -11.02 16.42
N ARG A 166 -15.05 -9.96 17.12
CA ARG A 166 -16.37 -9.91 17.78
C ARG A 166 -17.53 -9.74 16.79
N ASP A 167 -17.35 -8.87 15.78
CA ASP A 167 -18.46 -8.34 14.98
C ASP A 167 -18.54 -8.94 13.57
N ALA A 168 -17.42 -9.38 13.00
CA ALA A 168 -17.32 -9.75 11.59
C ALA A 168 -16.70 -11.14 11.33
N TYR A 169 -16.10 -11.78 12.32
CA TYR A 169 -15.54 -13.12 12.13
C TYR A 169 -16.62 -14.18 12.05
N ASP A 170 -16.56 -15.03 11.04
CA ASP A 170 -17.44 -16.18 10.87
C ASP A 170 -16.72 -17.48 11.33
N PRO A 171 -17.09 -18.05 12.47
CA PRO A 171 -16.44 -19.25 12.98
C PRO A 171 -16.69 -20.51 12.14
N GLN A 172 -17.75 -20.53 11.31
CA GLN A 172 -18.07 -21.68 10.45
C GLN A 172 -17.13 -21.75 9.24
N THR A 173 -16.77 -20.59 8.68
CA THR A 173 -15.89 -20.51 7.52
C THR A 173 -14.43 -20.22 7.90
N GLY A 174 -14.21 -19.63 9.07
CA GLY A 174 -12.91 -19.12 9.50
C GLY A 174 -12.49 -17.82 8.80
N LEU A 175 -13.43 -17.13 8.15
CA LEU A 175 -13.20 -15.91 7.36
C LEU A 175 -13.84 -14.69 8.03
N PHE A 176 -13.51 -13.50 7.55
CA PHE A 176 -14.14 -12.24 7.96
C PHE A 176 -15.19 -11.80 6.95
N ARG A 177 -16.33 -11.31 7.47
CA ARG A 177 -17.44 -10.78 6.65
C ARG A 177 -17.27 -9.29 6.41
N GLY A 178 -17.48 -8.87 5.16
CA GLY A 178 -17.43 -7.49 4.74
C GLY A 178 -17.25 -7.38 3.24
N CYS A 179 -17.47 -6.18 2.69
CA CYS A 179 -17.22 -5.92 1.29
C CYS A 179 -15.73 -6.06 0.97
N ALA A 180 -15.40 -6.21 -0.31
CA ALA A 180 -14.02 -6.10 -0.78
C ALA A 180 -13.44 -4.74 -0.39
N SER A 181 -12.15 -4.70 -0.12
CA SER A 181 -11.52 -3.60 0.61
C SER A 181 -11.59 -2.22 -0.06
N PHE A 182 -12.01 -2.15 -1.32
CA PHE A 182 -12.27 -0.89 -2.01
C PHE A 182 -13.58 -0.90 -2.84
N MET A 183 -14.21 -2.06 -3.05
CA MET A 183 -15.41 -2.23 -3.88
C MET A 183 -16.69 -2.07 -3.06
N GLU A 184 -16.90 -0.91 -2.47
CA GLU A 184 -18.09 -0.60 -1.68
C GLU A 184 -19.30 -0.14 -2.49
N SER A 185 -19.15 0.07 -3.81
CA SER A 185 -20.27 0.52 -4.65
C SER A 185 -21.08 -0.64 -5.24
N ASN A 186 -22.28 -0.32 -5.70
CA ASN A 186 -23.20 -1.27 -6.29
C ASN A 186 -22.63 -2.03 -7.49
N SER A 187 -21.84 -1.40 -8.36
CA SER A 187 -21.27 -2.03 -9.57
C SER A 187 -20.18 -3.07 -9.28
N GLY A 188 -19.61 -3.06 -8.08
CA GLY A 188 -18.64 -4.07 -7.63
C GLY A 188 -19.27 -5.39 -7.17
N TYR A 189 -20.62 -5.48 -7.16
CA TYR A 189 -21.36 -6.66 -6.70
C TYR A 189 -22.48 -7.03 -7.66
N PRO A 190 -22.98 -8.29 -7.64
CA PRO A 190 -24.16 -8.68 -8.43
C PRO A 190 -25.38 -7.81 -8.09
N GLY A 191 -26.29 -7.62 -9.02
CA GLY A 191 -27.48 -6.79 -8.86
C GLY A 191 -28.36 -7.15 -7.66
N LYS A 192 -28.37 -8.42 -7.25
CA LYS A 192 -29.08 -8.86 -6.03
C LYS A 192 -28.58 -8.21 -4.75
N TYR A 193 -27.30 -7.78 -4.73
CA TYR A 193 -26.65 -7.09 -3.61
C TYR A 193 -26.63 -5.57 -3.77
N ALA A 194 -26.98 -5.08 -4.97
CA ALA A 194 -26.89 -3.66 -5.30
C ALA A 194 -27.59 -2.78 -4.26
N MET A 195 -26.89 -1.78 -3.73
CA MET A 195 -27.39 -0.83 -2.73
C MET A 195 -27.89 -1.48 -1.41
N LYS A 196 -27.56 -2.75 -1.17
CA LYS A 196 -27.94 -3.48 0.04
C LYS A 196 -26.71 -3.77 0.90
N GLY A 197 -26.27 -2.76 1.63
CA GLY A 197 -25.08 -2.84 2.47
C GLY A 197 -25.13 -3.98 3.50
N ASP A 198 -26.28 -4.28 4.05
CA ASP A 198 -26.47 -5.40 4.98
C ASP A 198 -26.24 -6.77 4.32
N MET A 199 -26.55 -6.92 3.03
CA MET A 199 -26.27 -8.14 2.27
C MET A 199 -24.78 -8.24 1.91
N ILE A 200 -24.18 -7.15 1.43
CA ILE A 200 -22.75 -7.09 1.10
C ILE A 200 -21.92 -7.39 2.36
N ALA A 201 -22.32 -6.89 3.53
CA ALA A 201 -21.67 -7.15 4.80
C ALA A 201 -21.66 -8.63 5.22
N ARG A 202 -22.51 -9.46 4.62
CA ARG A 202 -22.54 -10.92 4.90
C ARG A 202 -21.59 -11.72 4.02
N THR A 203 -21.01 -11.11 2.98
CA THR A 203 -20.03 -11.77 2.12
C THR A 203 -18.67 -11.84 2.80
N CYS A 204 -17.87 -12.86 2.47
CA CYS A 204 -16.47 -12.95 2.89
C CYS A 204 -15.61 -12.70 1.67
N ALA A 205 -15.22 -11.45 1.44
CA ALA A 205 -14.44 -11.05 0.28
C ALA A 205 -12.95 -11.35 0.45
N LEU A 206 -12.30 -11.72 -0.65
CA LEU A 206 -10.89 -12.14 -0.68
C LEU A 206 -9.95 -11.05 -0.13
N SER A 207 -9.98 -9.84 -0.71
CA SER A 207 -9.08 -8.75 -0.30
C SER A 207 -9.27 -8.35 1.17
N THR A 208 -10.51 -8.39 1.66
CA THR A 208 -10.84 -8.14 3.07
C THR A 208 -10.19 -9.18 3.98
N CYS A 209 -10.38 -10.47 3.68
CA CYS A 209 -9.78 -11.55 4.48
C CYS A 209 -8.25 -11.46 4.47
N LEU A 210 -7.64 -11.07 3.34
CA LEU A 210 -6.20 -10.87 3.23
C LEU A 210 -5.69 -9.65 4.02
N LEU A 211 -6.47 -8.58 4.11
CA LEU A 211 -6.13 -7.44 4.97
C LEU A 211 -6.15 -7.82 6.45
N TYR A 212 -7.10 -8.63 6.90
CA TYR A 212 -7.09 -9.14 8.27
C TYR A 212 -5.94 -10.11 8.53
N TYR A 213 -5.57 -10.94 7.55
CA TYR A 213 -4.36 -11.75 7.62
C TYR A 213 -3.12 -10.85 7.79
N ARG A 214 -2.96 -9.81 6.97
CA ARG A 214 -1.88 -8.82 7.12
C ARG A 214 -1.93 -8.12 8.47
N GLY A 215 -3.11 -7.76 8.95
CA GLY A 215 -3.29 -7.16 10.26
C GLY A 215 -2.73 -8.02 11.39
N TYR A 216 -2.98 -9.34 11.36
CA TYR A 216 -2.37 -10.27 12.32
C TYR A 216 -0.85 -10.32 12.19
N VAL A 217 -0.32 -10.35 10.97
CA VAL A 217 1.13 -10.35 10.73
C VAL A 217 1.76 -9.06 11.25
N VAL A 218 1.22 -7.89 10.90
CA VAL A 218 1.71 -6.59 11.37
C VAL A 218 1.66 -6.48 12.89
N ALA A 219 0.56 -6.91 13.51
CA ALA A 219 0.45 -6.91 14.97
C ALA A 219 1.49 -7.83 15.62
N ALA A 220 1.78 -8.99 15.00
CA ALA A 220 2.79 -9.91 15.51
C ALA A 220 4.21 -9.34 15.36
N GLU A 221 4.53 -8.72 14.23
CA GLU A 221 5.85 -8.11 14.02
C GLU A 221 6.07 -6.89 14.94
N ALA A 222 5.10 -5.98 15.00
CA ALA A 222 5.18 -4.81 15.89
C ALA A 222 5.21 -5.23 17.38
N GLY A 223 4.41 -6.23 17.76
CA GLY A 223 4.40 -6.76 19.13
C GLY A 223 5.71 -7.41 19.51
N ALA A 224 6.37 -8.13 18.59
CA ALA A 224 7.68 -8.72 18.82
C ALA A 224 8.76 -7.66 19.13
N LEU A 225 8.73 -6.50 18.44
CA LEU A 225 9.61 -5.37 18.73
C LEU A 225 9.37 -4.77 20.13
N LEU A 226 8.14 -4.92 20.66
CA LEU A 226 7.76 -4.45 21.99
C LEU A 226 7.96 -5.51 23.09
N GLY A 227 8.39 -6.73 22.73
CA GLY A 227 8.55 -7.85 23.68
C GLY A 227 7.23 -8.51 24.11
N GLU A 228 6.14 -8.32 23.36
CA GLU A 228 4.84 -8.91 23.63
C GLU A 228 4.79 -10.40 23.25
N ASP A 229 3.89 -11.19 23.87
CA ASP A 229 3.61 -12.57 23.42
C ASP A 229 2.77 -12.57 22.16
N VAL A 230 3.42 -12.77 21.02
CA VAL A 230 2.80 -12.73 19.68
C VAL A 230 2.36 -14.10 19.15
N ARG A 231 2.55 -15.19 19.90
CA ARG A 231 2.16 -16.54 19.49
C ARG A 231 0.65 -16.64 19.13
N PRO A 232 -0.28 -16.07 19.94
CA PRO A 232 -1.70 -16.11 19.58
C PRO A 232 -2.04 -15.40 18.27
N LEU A 233 -1.32 -14.29 17.94
CA LEU A 233 -1.52 -13.57 16.69
C LEU A 233 -1.03 -14.38 15.49
N ARG A 234 0.15 -15.02 15.60
CA ARG A 234 0.70 -15.90 14.55
C ARG A 234 -0.19 -17.13 14.31
N GLU A 235 -0.74 -17.73 15.35
CA GLU A 235 -1.70 -18.83 15.22
C GLU A 235 -2.99 -18.41 14.51
N LYS A 236 -3.53 -17.22 14.82
CA LYS A 236 -4.71 -16.67 14.15
C LYS A 236 -4.40 -16.37 12.67
N ALA A 237 -3.25 -15.80 12.36
CA ALA A 237 -2.79 -15.59 10.98
C ALA A 237 -2.72 -16.93 10.22
N ALA A 238 -2.13 -17.97 10.81
CA ALA A 238 -2.01 -19.29 10.19
C ALA A 238 -3.39 -19.90 9.89
N ARG A 239 -4.33 -19.85 10.85
CA ARG A 239 -5.70 -20.35 10.65
C ARG A 239 -6.43 -19.59 9.55
N LEU A 240 -6.31 -18.27 9.52
CA LEU A 240 -6.95 -17.46 8.47
C LEU A 240 -6.35 -17.73 7.08
N LYS A 241 -5.03 -17.89 6.98
CA LYS A 241 -4.35 -18.31 5.75
C LYS A 241 -4.89 -19.66 5.25
N GLU A 242 -5.04 -20.62 6.15
CA GLU A 242 -5.61 -21.96 5.82
C GLU A 242 -7.06 -21.83 5.34
N ALA A 243 -7.89 -21.05 6.03
CA ALA A 243 -9.29 -20.82 5.68
C ALA A 243 -9.42 -20.17 4.28
N ILE A 244 -8.63 -19.14 3.99
CA ILE A 244 -8.59 -18.49 2.65
C ILE A 244 -8.23 -19.52 1.58
N ASN A 245 -7.17 -20.30 1.80
CA ASN A 245 -6.69 -21.29 0.84
C ASN A 245 -7.65 -22.45 0.60
N THR A 246 -8.43 -22.82 1.63
CA THR A 246 -9.38 -23.94 1.56
C THR A 246 -10.73 -23.52 1.01
N ARG A 247 -11.18 -22.30 1.37
CA ARG A 247 -12.56 -21.86 1.08
C ARG A 247 -12.67 -21.05 -0.21
N LEU A 248 -11.63 -20.29 -0.58
CA LEU A 248 -11.73 -19.35 -1.71
C LEU A 248 -10.93 -19.79 -2.95
N TRP A 249 -10.01 -20.75 -2.85
CA TRP A 249 -9.23 -21.19 -4.01
C TRP A 249 -10.10 -21.95 -5.02
N LEU A 250 -10.03 -21.56 -6.31
CA LEU A 250 -10.69 -22.21 -7.44
C LEU A 250 -9.64 -22.95 -8.31
N PRO A 251 -9.41 -24.27 -8.07
CA PRO A 251 -8.33 -24.99 -8.74
C PRO A 251 -8.49 -25.03 -10.26
N GLU A 252 -9.72 -25.12 -10.75
CA GLU A 252 -10.07 -25.17 -12.18
C GLU A 252 -9.89 -23.83 -12.89
N LYS A 253 -9.89 -22.72 -12.14
CA LYS A 253 -9.65 -21.37 -12.67
C LYS A 253 -8.23 -20.89 -12.47
N GLY A 254 -7.52 -21.41 -11.45
CA GLY A 254 -6.15 -21.03 -11.13
C GLY A 254 -6.03 -19.67 -10.43
N TYR A 255 -7.10 -19.21 -9.77
CA TYR A 255 -7.15 -18.00 -8.95
C TYR A 255 -8.18 -18.17 -7.82
N TYR A 256 -8.29 -17.18 -6.92
CA TYR A 256 -9.26 -17.21 -5.83
C TYR A 256 -10.63 -16.67 -6.26
N ALA A 257 -11.69 -17.19 -5.66
CA ALA A 257 -13.03 -16.61 -5.77
C ALA A 257 -13.07 -15.20 -5.17
N TYR A 258 -13.83 -14.32 -5.78
CA TYR A 258 -14.03 -12.96 -5.31
C TYR A 258 -14.56 -12.94 -3.87
N PHE A 259 -15.62 -13.67 -3.59
CA PHE A 259 -16.18 -13.80 -2.25
C PHE A 259 -16.96 -15.11 -2.05
N LEU A 260 -17.12 -15.48 -0.80
CA LEU A 260 -18.10 -16.48 -0.34
C LEU A 260 -19.33 -15.72 0.13
N ASP A 261 -20.53 -16.09 -0.35
CA ASP A 261 -21.76 -15.42 0.04
C ASP A 261 -22.38 -16.03 1.33
N GLU A 262 -23.51 -15.46 1.77
CA GLU A 262 -24.21 -15.88 2.99
C GLU A 262 -24.77 -17.30 2.93
N THR A 263 -24.90 -17.89 1.74
CA THR A 263 -25.37 -19.27 1.53
C THR A 263 -24.21 -20.28 1.48
N GLY A 264 -22.98 -19.80 1.47
CA GLY A 264 -21.79 -20.62 1.27
C GLY A 264 -21.43 -20.82 -0.20
N ALA A 265 -22.07 -20.10 -1.13
CA ALA A 265 -21.75 -20.16 -2.55
C ALA A 265 -20.59 -19.22 -2.88
N LEU A 266 -19.66 -19.71 -3.73
CA LEU A 266 -18.54 -18.92 -4.20
C LEU A 266 -18.95 -18.08 -5.43
N ASN A 267 -18.55 -16.81 -5.44
CA ASN A 267 -18.55 -16.00 -6.64
C ASN A 267 -17.26 -16.26 -7.42
N PRO A 268 -17.33 -16.91 -8.61
CA PRO A 268 -16.16 -17.41 -9.32
C PRO A 268 -15.43 -16.34 -10.14
N ARG A 269 -15.65 -15.08 -9.86
CA ARG A 269 -14.92 -13.96 -10.47
C ARG A 269 -13.60 -13.76 -9.76
N MET A 270 -12.64 -13.21 -10.48
CA MET A 270 -11.37 -12.75 -9.95
C MET A 270 -11.53 -11.32 -9.43
N GLU A 271 -11.05 -11.04 -8.22
CA GLU A 271 -10.93 -9.70 -7.66
C GLU A 271 -9.45 -9.30 -7.63
N GLY A 272 -9.09 -8.31 -8.47
CA GLY A 272 -7.71 -7.98 -8.76
C GLY A 272 -6.84 -7.61 -7.56
N LEU A 273 -7.38 -6.82 -6.63
CA LEU A 273 -6.62 -6.44 -5.43
C LEU A 273 -6.39 -7.65 -4.52
N GLY A 274 -7.39 -8.52 -4.37
CA GLY A 274 -7.26 -9.74 -3.60
C GLY A 274 -6.24 -10.71 -4.19
N GLU A 275 -6.20 -10.88 -5.51
CA GLU A 275 -5.19 -11.74 -6.15
C GLU A 275 -3.77 -11.20 -5.94
N ALA A 276 -3.58 -9.88 -6.10
CA ALA A 276 -2.29 -9.24 -5.83
C ALA A 276 -1.86 -9.44 -4.37
N PHE A 277 -2.78 -9.23 -3.43
CA PHE A 277 -2.51 -9.44 -2.00
C PHE A 277 -2.23 -10.90 -1.66
N ALA A 278 -2.90 -11.87 -2.28
CA ALA A 278 -2.63 -13.28 -2.06
C ALA A 278 -1.18 -13.65 -2.41
N ILE A 279 -0.64 -13.05 -3.47
CA ILE A 279 0.76 -13.21 -3.88
C ILE A 279 1.69 -12.48 -2.89
N LEU A 280 1.49 -11.18 -2.68
CA LEU A 280 2.38 -10.33 -1.88
C LEU A 280 2.45 -10.73 -0.40
N THR A 281 1.38 -11.28 0.15
CA THR A 281 1.35 -11.77 1.53
C THR A 281 1.87 -13.20 1.68
N GLY A 282 2.13 -13.89 0.58
CA GLY A 282 2.51 -15.31 0.59
C GLY A 282 1.39 -16.24 1.08
N VAL A 283 0.13 -15.79 1.05
CA VAL A 283 -1.04 -16.67 1.28
C VAL A 283 -1.14 -17.67 0.15
N ALA A 284 -1.04 -17.21 -1.10
CA ALA A 284 -0.79 -18.07 -2.24
C ALA A 284 0.65 -18.61 -2.17
N ASP A 285 0.81 -19.93 -2.17
CA ASP A 285 2.12 -20.55 -2.33
C ASP A 285 2.70 -20.26 -3.73
N ALA A 286 3.98 -20.58 -3.95
CA ALA A 286 4.66 -20.29 -5.21
C ALA A 286 3.99 -20.92 -6.44
N LYS A 287 3.29 -22.04 -6.29
CA LYS A 287 2.55 -22.70 -7.39
C LYS A 287 1.29 -21.91 -7.72
N ARG A 288 0.47 -21.60 -6.70
CA ARG A 288 -0.76 -20.80 -6.85
C ARG A 288 -0.44 -19.40 -7.37
N ALA A 289 0.57 -18.75 -6.82
CA ALA A 289 1.00 -17.41 -7.25
C ALA A 289 1.30 -17.36 -8.76
N ARG A 290 2.04 -18.37 -9.30
CA ARG A 290 2.27 -18.46 -10.74
C ARG A 290 1.01 -18.83 -11.54
N GLN A 291 0.09 -19.60 -10.97
CA GLN A 291 -1.19 -19.89 -11.63
C GLN A 291 -2.03 -18.62 -11.72
N ILE A 292 -2.12 -17.81 -10.67
CA ILE A 292 -2.83 -16.53 -10.65
C ILE A 292 -2.32 -15.65 -11.80
N LEU A 293 -1.00 -15.42 -11.92
CA LEU A 293 -0.45 -14.60 -13.01
C LEU A 293 -0.82 -15.08 -14.40
N ARG A 294 -0.94 -16.41 -14.60
CA ARG A 294 -1.25 -17.00 -15.92
C ARG A 294 -2.74 -17.03 -16.24
N SER A 295 -3.58 -17.07 -15.21
CA SER A 295 -5.03 -17.27 -15.34
C SER A 295 -5.80 -15.95 -15.34
N THR A 296 -5.16 -14.84 -15.00
CA THR A 296 -5.79 -13.53 -14.94
C THR A 296 -5.74 -12.82 -16.29
N PRO A 297 -6.82 -12.14 -16.68
CA PRO A 297 -6.88 -11.42 -17.95
C PRO A 297 -6.00 -10.19 -17.90
N THR A 298 -5.53 -9.79 -19.05
CA THR A 298 -4.81 -8.55 -19.26
C THR A 298 -5.42 -7.81 -20.43
N THR A 299 -5.38 -6.48 -20.39
CA THR A 299 -5.79 -5.63 -21.49
C THR A 299 -4.62 -4.80 -21.98
N ASP A 300 -4.78 -4.13 -23.11
CA ASP A 300 -3.75 -3.23 -23.66
C ASP A 300 -3.53 -1.97 -22.79
N TRP A 301 -4.43 -1.74 -21.83
CA TRP A 301 -4.44 -0.56 -20.96
C TRP A 301 -4.13 -0.89 -19.50
N GLY A 302 -4.03 -2.19 -19.16
CA GLY A 302 -3.66 -2.65 -17.84
C GLY A 302 -4.63 -3.68 -17.25
N PHE A 303 -4.46 -3.97 -16.00
CA PHE A 303 -5.12 -5.01 -15.25
C PHE A 303 -6.50 -4.57 -14.72
N PRO A 304 -7.61 -5.28 -15.06
CA PRO A 304 -8.94 -4.92 -14.57
C PRO A 304 -9.13 -5.31 -13.11
N CYS A 305 -9.84 -4.50 -12.34
CA CYS A 305 -10.06 -4.76 -10.92
C CYS A 305 -10.99 -5.94 -10.62
N LEU A 306 -11.83 -6.32 -11.58
CA LEU A 306 -12.79 -7.45 -11.49
C LEU A 306 -12.91 -8.14 -12.85
N TRP A 307 -12.93 -9.48 -12.85
CA TRP A 307 -13.07 -10.28 -14.07
C TRP A 307 -13.71 -11.65 -13.81
N PRO A 308 -14.57 -12.17 -14.73
CA PRO A 308 -15.27 -11.39 -15.73
C PRO A 308 -16.24 -10.40 -15.09
N GLN A 309 -16.64 -9.40 -15.85
CA GLN A 309 -17.62 -8.39 -15.42
C GLN A 309 -18.98 -9.00 -15.10
N PHE A 310 -19.76 -8.36 -14.26
CA PHE A 310 -21.18 -8.66 -14.05
C PHE A 310 -21.97 -8.15 -15.23
N GLU A 311 -22.67 -9.06 -15.96
CA GLU A 311 -23.40 -8.74 -17.19
C GLU A 311 -24.58 -7.79 -16.94
N GLU A 312 -25.24 -7.91 -15.79
CA GLU A 312 -26.37 -7.05 -15.42
C GLU A 312 -26.02 -5.57 -15.32
N TRP A 313 -24.76 -5.22 -15.19
CA TRP A 313 -24.32 -3.84 -15.17
C TRP A 313 -23.97 -3.29 -16.55
N ARG A 314 -23.87 -4.11 -17.58
CA ARG A 314 -23.61 -3.67 -18.96
C ARG A 314 -24.76 -2.85 -19.56
N ASP A 315 -25.99 -3.22 -19.24
CA ASP A 315 -27.21 -2.59 -19.75
C ASP A 315 -27.72 -1.46 -18.85
N TYR A 316 -27.11 -1.33 -17.66
CA TYR A 316 -27.45 -0.29 -16.69
C TYR A 316 -26.85 1.03 -17.17
N ASN A 317 -27.64 1.64 -18.02
CA ASN A 317 -27.33 2.77 -18.81
C ASN A 317 -26.52 3.88 -18.17
N ARG A 318 -25.48 4.24 -18.86
CA ARG A 318 -25.14 5.59 -19.24
C ARG A 318 -24.01 6.27 -18.58
N ASP A 319 -23.74 6.20 -17.44
CA ASP A 319 -22.70 6.98 -16.86
C ASP A 319 -21.89 6.04 -16.01
N PHE A 320 -20.92 6.10 -15.58
CA PHE A 320 -20.16 5.68 -14.49
C PHE A 320 -20.54 4.36 -13.78
N ALA A 321 -21.79 4.17 -13.34
CA ALA A 321 -22.26 3.03 -12.57
C ALA A 321 -22.15 1.70 -13.32
N HIS A 322 -21.99 1.77 -14.62
CA HIS A 322 -21.93 0.62 -15.50
C HIS A 322 -20.64 -0.16 -15.36
N TYR A 323 -19.55 0.55 -15.27
CA TYR A 323 -18.22 -0.04 -15.14
C TYR A 323 -17.66 0.16 -13.72
N TYR A 324 -17.33 1.31 -13.32
CA TYR A 324 -16.70 1.69 -12.06
C TYR A 324 -15.91 0.53 -11.41
N HIS A 325 -16.44 -0.14 -10.39
CA HIS A 325 -15.83 -1.35 -9.82
C HIS A 325 -16.10 -2.62 -10.65
N ASN A 326 -16.91 -2.56 -11.69
CA ASN A 326 -17.24 -3.69 -12.56
C ASN A 326 -16.22 -3.84 -13.70
N GLY A 327 -14.95 -4.00 -13.36
CA GLY A 327 -13.89 -4.36 -14.31
C GLY A 327 -13.12 -3.18 -14.90
N MET A 328 -13.25 -1.95 -14.38
CA MET A 328 -12.36 -0.87 -14.80
C MET A 328 -10.95 -1.06 -14.24
N ILE A 329 -9.99 -0.41 -14.87
CA ILE A 329 -8.60 -0.37 -14.43
C ILE A 329 -8.48 0.71 -13.37
N TRP A 330 -8.11 0.30 -12.17
CA TRP A 330 -7.78 1.18 -11.05
C TRP A 330 -6.27 1.20 -10.89
N PRO A 331 -5.57 2.30 -11.15
CA PRO A 331 -4.11 2.30 -11.21
C PRO A 331 -3.42 1.85 -9.92
N PHE A 332 -4.03 2.03 -8.75
CA PHE A 332 -3.45 1.50 -7.52
C PHE A 332 -3.54 -0.04 -7.45
N VAL A 333 -4.64 -0.65 -7.94
CA VAL A 333 -4.77 -2.11 -8.07
C VAL A 333 -3.75 -2.62 -9.08
N GLN A 334 -3.62 -1.92 -10.22
CA GLN A 334 -2.60 -2.19 -11.23
C GLN A 334 -1.18 -2.10 -10.63
N GLY A 335 -0.93 -1.13 -9.75
CA GLY A 335 0.33 -0.98 -9.02
C GLY A 335 0.66 -2.19 -8.14
N TYR A 336 -0.29 -2.65 -7.33
CA TYR A 336 -0.14 -3.86 -6.53
C TYR A 336 0.03 -5.12 -7.38
N TRP A 337 -0.69 -5.22 -8.50
CA TRP A 337 -0.55 -6.32 -9.44
C TRP A 337 0.83 -6.37 -10.08
N ALA A 338 1.32 -5.25 -10.55
CA ALA A 338 2.66 -5.12 -11.11
C ALA A 338 3.74 -5.46 -10.06
N TRP A 339 3.57 -5.00 -8.81
CA TRP A 339 4.44 -5.38 -7.71
C TRP A 339 4.41 -6.90 -7.47
N ALA A 340 3.24 -7.52 -7.41
CA ALA A 340 3.11 -8.97 -7.27
C ALA A 340 3.80 -9.73 -8.42
N ALA A 341 3.70 -9.24 -9.65
CA ALA A 341 4.40 -9.82 -10.79
C ALA A 341 5.92 -9.69 -10.66
N SER A 342 6.43 -8.54 -10.19
CA SER A 342 7.87 -8.34 -9.97
C SER A 342 8.42 -9.23 -8.86
N GLU A 343 7.69 -9.46 -7.77
CA GLU A 343 8.09 -10.40 -6.70
C GLU A 343 8.27 -11.84 -7.21
N LEU A 344 7.53 -12.21 -8.25
CA LEU A 344 7.66 -13.53 -8.89
C LEU A 344 8.70 -13.55 -10.02
N GLY A 345 9.34 -12.41 -10.30
CA GLY A 345 10.31 -12.26 -11.40
C GLY A 345 9.67 -12.35 -12.78
N ASP A 346 8.36 -12.08 -12.92
CA ASP A 346 7.67 -12.08 -14.20
C ASP A 346 7.82 -10.74 -14.92
N ALA A 347 8.92 -10.59 -15.68
CA ALA A 347 9.23 -9.37 -16.41
C ALA A 347 8.22 -9.05 -17.52
N GLN A 348 7.49 -10.05 -18.02
CA GLN A 348 6.51 -9.85 -19.08
C GLN A 348 5.24 -9.19 -18.53
N VAL A 349 4.67 -9.74 -17.44
CA VAL A 349 3.48 -9.16 -16.79
C VAL A 349 3.83 -7.79 -16.23
N PHE A 350 4.92 -7.69 -15.47
CA PHE A 350 5.38 -6.43 -14.90
C PHE A 350 5.61 -5.34 -15.96
N GLY A 351 6.37 -5.68 -17.03
CA GLY A 351 6.71 -4.73 -18.09
C GLY A 351 5.49 -4.23 -18.84
N ARG A 352 4.47 -5.07 -19.05
CA ARG A 352 3.23 -4.70 -19.70
C ARG A 352 2.41 -3.72 -18.84
N GLU A 353 2.29 -3.98 -17.55
CA GLU A 353 1.57 -3.08 -16.63
C GLU A 353 2.27 -1.72 -16.50
N LEU A 354 3.60 -1.70 -16.45
CA LEU A 354 4.38 -0.48 -16.44
C LEU A 354 4.15 0.34 -17.72
N ASP A 355 4.19 -0.31 -18.90
CA ASP A 355 3.97 0.35 -20.20
C ASP A 355 2.54 0.90 -20.31
N ALA A 356 1.55 0.13 -19.85
CA ALA A 356 0.17 0.56 -19.82
C ALA A 356 -0.03 1.81 -18.93
N ALA A 357 0.57 1.82 -17.75
CA ALA A 357 0.48 2.98 -16.85
C ALA A 357 1.14 4.24 -17.45
N VAL A 358 2.30 4.10 -18.09
CA VAL A 358 2.95 5.20 -18.82
C VAL A 358 2.07 5.71 -19.95
N LYS A 359 1.56 4.82 -20.80
CA LYS A 359 0.64 5.15 -21.91
C LYS A 359 -0.61 5.89 -21.43
N LEU A 360 -1.19 5.47 -20.30
CA LEU A 360 -2.35 6.14 -19.71
C LEU A 360 -2.01 7.54 -19.20
N SER A 361 -0.85 7.71 -18.57
CA SER A 361 -0.40 9.00 -18.06
C SER A 361 -0.06 9.99 -19.19
N GLU A 362 0.49 9.52 -20.30
CA GLU A 362 0.74 10.34 -21.49
C GLU A 362 -0.57 10.79 -22.16
N LYS A 363 -1.51 9.85 -22.34
CA LYS A 363 -2.80 10.11 -22.98
C LYS A 363 -3.63 11.16 -22.25
N ASN A 364 -3.55 11.21 -20.91
CA ASN A 364 -4.42 12.03 -20.07
C ASN A 364 -3.70 13.19 -19.39
N ASP A 365 -2.39 13.28 -19.53
CA ASP A 365 -1.50 14.24 -18.88
C ASP A 365 -1.59 14.26 -17.34
N THR A 366 -2.05 13.16 -16.74
CA THR A 366 -2.24 12.99 -15.31
C THR A 366 -2.42 11.50 -14.94
N PHE A 367 -2.61 11.23 -13.64
CA PHE A 367 -3.08 9.94 -13.13
C PHE A 367 -4.53 10.07 -12.66
N MET A 368 -5.45 9.64 -13.53
CA MET A 368 -6.89 9.63 -13.27
C MET A 368 -7.25 8.55 -12.25
N GLU A 369 -8.44 8.64 -11.66
CA GLU A 369 -8.93 7.67 -10.70
C GLU A 369 -9.03 6.26 -11.31
N LEU A 370 -9.61 6.16 -12.51
CA LEU A 370 -9.82 4.89 -13.20
C LEU A 370 -9.87 5.06 -14.72
N TYR A 371 -9.73 3.91 -15.43
CA TYR A 371 -9.73 3.89 -16.90
C TYR A 371 -10.51 2.70 -17.44
N ARG A 372 -11.11 2.87 -18.60
CA ARG A 372 -11.81 1.78 -19.32
C ARG A 372 -10.78 0.79 -19.90
N PRO A 373 -11.01 -0.52 -19.74
CA PRO A 373 -10.09 -1.54 -20.25
C PRO A 373 -10.09 -1.67 -21.79
N GLU A 374 -11.15 -1.25 -22.45
CA GLU A 374 -11.30 -1.36 -23.91
C GLU A 374 -10.47 -0.31 -24.68
N ASP A 375 -10.44 0.91 -24.19
CA ASP A 375 -9.86 2.04 -24.95
C ASP A 375 -8.98 2.99 -24.11
N GLY A 376 -8.81 2.71 -22.80
CA GLY A 376 -8.07 3.56 -21.88
C GLY A 376 -8.70 4.94 -21.65
N LYS A 377 -10.01 5.08 -21.92
CA LYS A 377 -10.73 6.32 -21.64
C LYS A 377 -10.81 6.54 -20.14
N PRO A 378 -10.46 7.76 -19.66
CA PRO A 378 -10.45 8.05 -18.23
C PRO A 378 -11.86 8.24 -17.69
N ASP A 379 -11.99 8.02 -16.38
CA ASP A 379 -13.20 8.29 -15.63
C ASP A 379 -12.85 8.65 -14.16
N GLY A 380 -13.82 9.18 -13.41
CA GLY A 380 -13.65 9.56 -12.02
C GLY A 380 -12.90 10.88 -11.81
N SER A 381 -12.10 10.94 -10.76
CA SER A 381 -11.31 12.12 -10.43
C SER A 381 -10.16 12.32 -11.42
N PRO A 382 -9.97 13.55 -11.94
CA PRO A 382 -8.88 13.86 -12.87
C PRO A 382 -7.48 13.72 -12.27
N ARG A 383 -7.38 13.70 -10.96
CA ARG A 383 -6.15 13.51 -10.20
C ARG A 383 -6.47 12.69 -8.96
N GLN A 384 -5.73 11.61 -8.75
CA GLN A 384 -5.98 10.68 -7.65
C GLN A 384 -4.67 10.22 -7.01
N LEU A 385 -4.58 10.37 -5.68
CA LEU A 385 -3.41 10.07 -4.86
C LEU A 385 -2.93 8.62 -5.07
N TRP A 386 -3.81 7.64 -4.89
CA TRP A 386 -3.43 6.24 -5.00
C TRP A 386 -3.08 5.80 -6.42
N SER A 387 -3.61 6.48 -7.44
CA SER A 387 -3.26 6.19 -8.83
C SER A 387 -1.82 6.55 -9.15
N ALA A 388 -1.38 7.74 -8.74
CA ALA A 388 0.00 8.16 -8.86
C ALA A 388 0.94 7.28 -8.00
N SER A 389 0.52 6.92 -6.79
CA SER A 389 1.27 6.03 -5.90
C SER A 389 1.40 4.62 -6.49
N GLY A 390 0.37 4.13 -7.20
CA GLY A 390 0.40 2.85 -7.91
C GLY A 390 1.49 2.81 -9.00
N PHE A 391 1.61 3.87 -9.80
CA PHE A 391 2.69 3.97 -10.76
C PHE A 391 4.08 4.05 -10.09
N LEU A 392 4.22 4.85 -9.05
CA LEU A 392 5.51 4.97 -8.35
C LEU A 392 5.93 3.67 -7.67
N SER A 393 4.98 2.84 -7.23
CA SER A 393 5.28 1.51 -6.72
C SER A 393 5.93 0.61 -7.77
N MET A 394 5.54 0.75 -9.06
CA MET A 394 6.18 0.02 -10.15
C MET A 394 7.64 0.44 -10.32
N VAL A 395 7.97 1.69 -10.03
CA VAL A 395 9.37 2.14 -10.02
C VAL A 395 10.10 1.57 -8.81
N TYR A 396 9.62 1.81 -7.58
CA TYR A 396 10.35 1.47 -6.37
C TYR A 396 10.39 -0.04 -6.10
N HIS A 397 9.24 -0.69 -6.09
CA HIS A 397 9.12 -2.12 -5.80
C HIS A 397 9.38 -3.01 -7.02
N GLY A 398 9.14 -2.49 -8.24
CA GLY A 398 9.34 -3.25 -9.47
C GLY A 398 10.71 -3.02 -10.11
N LEU A 399 10.94 -1.86 -10.73
CA LEU A 399 12.19 -1.57 -11.46
C LEU A 399 13.41 -1.62 -10.54
N PHE A 400 13.32 -1.03 -9.35
CA PHE A 400 14.41 -1.06 -8.36
C PHE A 400 14.33 -2.25 -7.42
N GLY A 401 13.18 -2.95 -7.35
CA GLY A 401 12.98 -4.13 -6.54
C GLY A 401 13.23 -3.91 -5.04
N MET A 402 12.87 -2.72 -4.53
CA MET A 402 13.08 -2.35 -3.13
C MET A 402 12.06 -3.03 -2.24
N ALA A 403 12.52 -3.90 -1.36
CA ALA A 403 11.72 -4.55 -0.31
C ALA A 403 12.24 -4.08 1.06
N PHE A 404 11.44 -3.27 1.75
CA PHE A 404 11.79 -2.71 3.06
C PHE A 404 11.48 -3.71 4.17
N GLU A 405 12.48 -4.01 4.99
CA GLU A 405 12.39 -4.89 6.14
C GLU A 405 12.81 -4.18 7.44
N ALA A 406 12.67 -4.86 8.58
CA ALA A 406 12.98 -4.24 9.87
C ALA A 406 14.46 -3.81 9.96
N ASP A 407 15.38 -4.61 9.42
CA ASP A 407 16.82 -4.43 9.57
C ASP A 407 17.55 -4.06 8.27
N ASP A 408 16.89 -4.12 7.12
CA ASP A 408 17.51 -3.82 5.83
C ASP A 408 16.47 -3.39 4.76
N VAL A 409 16.98 -2.93 3.62
CA VAL A 409 16.24 -2.90 2.36
C VAL A 409 16.93 -3.83 1.37
N ARG A 410 16.18 -4.77 0.81
CA ARG A 410 16.66 -5.72 -0.20
C ARG A 410 16.34 -5.21 -1.60
N PHE A 411 17.13 -5.68 -2.56
CA PHE A 411 16.99 -5.31 -3.95
C PHE A 411 16.80 -6.55 -4.82
N ALA A 412 15.62 -6.64 -5.45
CA ALA A 412 15.27 -7.69 -6.40
C ALA A 412 14.69 -7.07 -7.69
N PRO A 413 15.48 -6.29 -8.44
CA PRO A 413 14.99 -5.56 -9.61
C PRO A 413 14.42 -6.47 -10.69
N VAL A 414 13.33 -6.00 -11.32
CA VAL A 414 12.80 -6.58 -12.57
C VAL A 414 12.88 -5.50 -13.64
N VAL A 415 13.85 -5.65 -14.53
CA VAL A 415 14.20 -4.63 -15.53
C VAL A 415 13.86 -5.15 -16.93
N PRO A 416 12.77 -4.66 -17.56
CA PRO A 416 12.44 -5.00 -18.94
C PRO A 416 13.55 -4.63 -19.92
N ALA A 417 13.67 -5.40 -21.01
CA ALA A 417 14.81 -5.33 -21.97
C ALA A 417 15.02 -3.97 -22.65
N ARG A 418 14.00 -3.11 -22.64
CA ARG A 418 14.11 -1.75 -23.21
C ARG A 418 14.96 -0.78 -22.40
N PHE A 419 15.19 -1.08 -21.11
CA PHE A 419 16.03 -0.26 -20.26
C PHE A 419 17.50 -0.72 -20.32
N GLN A 420 18.42 0.23 -20.49
CA GLN A 420 19.86 0.00 -20.50
C GLN A 420 20.47 0.32 -19.14
N GLU A 421 20.07 1.44 -18.59
CA GLU A 421 20.48 1.94 -17.30
C GLU A 421 19.30 2.62 -16.61
N LEU A 422 19.16 2.42 -15.31
CA LEU A 422 18.20 3.09 -14.46
C LEU A 422 18.94 3.76 -13.31
N THR A 423 18.58 5.00 -12.99
CA THR A 423 19.14 5.72 -11.85
C THR A 423 18.02 6.24 -10.95
N LEU A 424 18.17 6.06 -9.64
CA LEU A 424 17.33 6.67 -8.62
C LEU A 424 18.23 7.36 -7.59
N SER A 425 18.17 8.69 -7.57
CA SER A 425 19.08 9.52 -6.76
C SER A 425 18.36 10.16 -5.58
N ASN A 426 19.15 10.51 -4.57
CA ASN A 426 18.70 11.21 -3.36
C ASN A 426 17.64 10.48 -2.56
N VAL A 427 17.62 9.13 -2.62
CA VAL A 427 16.65 8.33 -1.87
C VAL A 427 16.97 8.37 -0.38
N GLN A 428 16.10 8.99 0.40
CA GLN A 428 16.25 9.00 1.84
C GLN A 428 15.67 7.72 2.44
N TYR A 429 16.54 6.87 2.96
CA TYR A 429 16.18 5.66 3.70
C TYR A 429 16.74 5.75 5.11
N ARG A 430 15.90 5.94 6.12
CA ARG A 430 16.30 6.19 7.51
C ARG A 430 17.36 7.31 7.60
N ASP A 431 18.51 7.03 8.19
CA ASP A 431 19.63 7.98 8.35
C ASP A 431 20.59 8.02 7.13
N ALA A 432 20.26 7.29 6.05
CA ALA A 432 21.08 7.21 4.84
C ALA A 432 20.44 7.88 3.65
N GLN A 433 21.27 8.46 2.78
CA GLN A 433 20.90 8.93 1.45
C GLN A 433 21.53 8.00 0.41
N LEU A 434 20.70 7.43 -0.47
CA LEU A 434 21.13 6.45 -1.46
C LEU A 434 21.12 7.04 -2.88
N HIS A 435 22.18 6.72 -3.63
CA HIS A 435 22.24 6.85 -5.08
C HIS A 435 22.31 5.42 -5.67
N ILE A 436 21.30 5.04 -6.46
CA ILE A 436 21.14 3.67 -6.93
C ILE A 436 21.21 3.65 -8.46
N VAL A 437 22.16 2.89 -9.00
CA VAL A 437 22.34 2.70 -10.44
C VAL A 437 22.18 1.23 -10.79
N ILE A 438 21.26 0.93 -11.71
CA ILE A 438 21.04 -0.41 -12.24
C ILE A 438 21.47 -0.45 -13.71
N LYS A 439 22.34 -1.39 -14.07
CA LYS A 439 22.83 -1.57 -15.44
C LYS A 439 22.41 -2.93 -16.00
N GLY A 440 21.92 -2.91 -17.25
CA GLY A 440 21.41 -4.09 -17.93
C GLY A 440 19.96 -4.41 -17.58
N ALA A 441 19.44 -5.47 -18.18
CA ALA A 441 18.06 -5.90 -18.07
C ALA A 441 17.97 -7.36 -17.58
N GLY A 442 16.77 -7.76 -17.13
CA GLY A 442 16.48 -9.11 -16.64
C GLY A 442 15.88 -9.11 -15.24
N THR A 443 15.88 -10.29 -14.63
CA THR A 443 15.25 -10.53 -13.32
C THR A 443 16.23 -11.09 -12.28
N ARG A 444 17.53 -11.11 -12.62
CA ARG A 444 18.55 -11.67 -11.73
C ARG A 444 19.70 -10.67 -11.55
N VAL A 445 20.02 -10.39 -10.32
CA VAL A 445 21.19 -9.60 -9.96
C VAL A 445 22.44 -10.46 -10.20
N ARG A 446 23.29 -10.00 -11.12
CA ARG A 446 24.60 -10.61 -11.41
C ARG A 446 25.68 -10.13 -10.42
N GLN A 447 25.66 -8.84 -10.11
CA GLN A 447 26.58 -8.21 -9.17
C GLN A 447 25.87 -7.08 -8.41
N PHE A 448 26.16 -6.98 -7.14
CA PHE A 448 25.75 -5.87 -6.28
C PHE A 448 26.98 -5.27 -5.63
N LYS A 449 27.13 -3.96 -5.69
CA LYS A 449 28.17 -3.22 -5.01
C LYS A 449 27.58 -2.13 -4.13
N LEU A 450 28.17 -1.94 -2.97
CA LEU A 450 27.94 -0.82 -2.07
C LEU A 450 29.25 -0.05 -1.92
N ASP A 451 29.25 1.24 -2.26
CA ASP A 451 30.43 2.13 -2.23
C ASP A 451 31.63 1.51 -2.97
N GLY A 452 31.39 1.00 -4.16
CA GLY A 452 32.38 0.34 -5.03
C GLY A 452 32.78 -1.07 -4.59
N LYS A 453 32.37 -1.54 -3.41
CA LYS A 453 32.72 -2.87 -2.88
C LYS A 453 31.64 -3.91 -3.19
N ALA A 454 32.04 -5.01 -3.84
CA ALA A 454 31.12 -6.10 -4.14
C ALA A 454 30.60 -6.76 -2.85
N GLN A 455 29.29 -7.02 -2.82
CA GLN A 455 28.62 -7.76 -1.76
C GLN A 455 28.01 -9.05 -2.28
N ARG A 456 27.93 -10.05 -1.40
CA ARG A 456 27.39 -11.38 -1.73
C ARG A 456 25.87 -11.35 -1.93
N LYS A 457 25.16 -10.50 -1.18
CA LYS A 457 23.70 -10.38 -1.22
C LYS A 457 23.31 -8.94 -1.53
N PRO A 458 22.24 -8.72 -2.32
CA PRO A 458 21.77 -7.39 -2.69
C PRO A 458 20.89 -6.80 -1.58
N PHE A 459 21.49 -6.22 -0.56
CA PHE A 459 20.79 -5.52 0.50
C PHE A 459 21.63 -4.36 1.05
N PHE A 460 20.93 -3.41 1.67
CA PHE A 460 21.50 -2.28 2.39
C PHE A 460 21.02 -2.30 3.84
N GLN A 461 21.96 -2.30 4.79
CA GLN A 461 21.67 -2.37 6.23
C GLN A 461 20.99 -1.09 6.71
N ALA A 462 19.90 -1.23 7.48
CA ALA A 462 19.17 -0.13 8.09
C ALA A 462 19.97 0.72 9.06
N SER A 463 21.06 0.17 9.61
CA SER A 463 21.97 0.86 10.53
C SER A 463 23.00 1.75 9.85
N ASN A 464 23.16 1.66 8.52
CA ASN A 464 24.09 2.51 7.77
C ASN A 464 23.59 3.96 7.75
N LYS A 465 24.50 4.91 7.80
CA LYS A 465 24.22 6.35 7.87
C LYS A 465 25.06 7.11 6.84
N GLY A 466 24.54 8.25 6.40
CA GLY A 466 25.23 9.12 5.45
C GLY A 466 24.92 8.77 3.99
N SER A 467 25.77 9.22 3.06
CA SER A 467 25.54 9.04 1.62
C SER A 467 26.22 7.77 1.13
N HIS A 468 25.49 6.97 0.34
CA HIS A 468 25.97 5.71 -0.20
C HIS A 468 25.63 5.54 -1.66
N GLU A 469 26.49 4.88 -2.40
CA GLU A 469 26.28 4.49 -3.79
C GLU A 469 26.02 2.98 -3.89
N ILE A 470 24.95 2.62 -4.59
CA ILE A 470 24.56 1.24 -4.88
C ILE A 470 24.61 1.00 -6.37
N GLU A 471 25.47 0.09 -6.82
CA GLU A 471 25.52 -0.35 -8.20
C GLU A 471 24.97 -1.78 -8.33
N ILE A 472 24.01 -1.99 -9.24
CA ILE A 472 23.41 -3.29 -9.52
C ILE A 472 23.61 -3.63 -11.01
N LEU A 473 24.24 -4.78 -11.29
CA LEU A 473 24.37 -5.30 -12.64
C LEU A 473 23.38 -6.46 -12.81
N MET A 474 22.50 -6.35 -13.80
CA MET A 474 21.47 -7.34 -14.13
C MET A 474 21.94 -8.36 -15.19
N ARG A 475 21.20 -9.49 -15.28
CA ARG A 475 21.33 -10.50 -16.35
C ARG A 475 20.01 -11.23 -16.61
#